data_03edc905ea875a877afb8b8af13e2c88
#
_entry.id   03edc905ea875a877afb8b8af13e2c88
#
_cell.length_a   1.000
_cell.length_b   1.000
_cell.length_c   1.000
_cell.angle_alpha   90.00
_cell.angle_beta   90.00
_cell.angle_gamma   90.00
#
_symmetry.space_group_name_H-M   'P 1'
#
loop_
_entity.id
_entity.type
_entity.pdbx_description
1 polymer ?
#
loop_
_entity_poly.entity_id
_entity_poly.type
_entity_poly.pdbx_seq_one_letter_code
_entity_poly.pdbx_strand_id
1 'polypeptide(L)'
;FRVLNGQAEFAPLKNVLDIMPMETDTIEFNTNADGDWFFHCHILYHMMAGMNRVFSYENSAPNPLLPNKEWAYKKLQKESNGIHFMAENDFATNGNDGKAMAQNARWAFETEWRLGYHDGHGYESETHVGRYIDKNQWLMTFIGFDWRYRKFGMDEVEKNVFGQSNTKDNRSVLSLGVNY
;
A
#
# COMPACT_ATOMS: atom_id res chain seq x y z
N PHE A 1 5.73 -14.57 29.38
CA PHE A 1 7.09 -14.05 29.21
C PHE A 1 7.44 -13.06 30.30
N ARG A 2 8.72 -12.84 30.49
CA ARG A 2 9.29 -11.86 31.42
C ARG A 2 9.84 -10.68 30.60
N VAL A 3 9.58 -9.46 31.06
CA VAL A 3 10.13 -8.24 30.42
C VAL A 3 11.48 -7.92 31.06
N LEU A 4 12.54 -7.89 30.24
CA LEU A 4 13.90 -7.62 30.72
C LEU A 4 14.17 -6.11 30.72
N ASN A 5 13.57 -5.41 31.67
CA ASN A 5 13.65 -3.96 31.81
C ASN A 5 14.74 -3.48 32.79
N GLY A 6 15.73 -4.33 33.08
CA GLY A 6 16.84 -4.04 34.04
C GLY A 6 16.52 -4.31 35.50
N GLN A 7 15.34 -4.82 35.82
CA GLN A 7 14.96 -5.12 37.23
C GLN A 7 15.35 -6.54 37.67
N ALA A 8 16.12 -7.27 36.87
CA ALA A 8 16.62 -8.61 37.17
C ALA A 8 15.50 -9.57 37.66
N GLU A 9 15.62 -10.11 38.87
CA GLU A 9 14.64 -11.04 39.46
C GLU A 9 13.26 -10.43 39.70
N PHE A 10 13.15 -9.10 39.75
CA PHE A 10 11.87 -8.38 39.88
C PHE A 10 11.24 -8.02 38.54
N ALA A 11 11.82 -8.47 37.43
CA ALA A 11 11.25 -8.23 36.11
C ALA A 11 9.83 -8.84 36.00
N PRO A 12 8.84 -8.06 35.55
CA PRO A 12 7.45 -8.49 35.56
C PRO A 12 7.17 -9.61 34.57
N LEU A 13 6.31 -10.55 34.98
CA LEU A 13 5.71 -11.53 34.06
C LEU A 13 4.48 -10.92 33.43
N LYS A 14 4.44 -10.92 32.08
CA LYS A 14 3.32 -10.40 31.29
C LYS A 14 2.94 -11.38 30.18
N ASN A 15 1.74 -11.23 29.68
CA ASN A 15 1.23 -11.91 28.48
C ASN A 15 1.04 -10.94 27.30
N VAL A 16 0.96 -9.65 27.58
CA VAL A 16 0.92 -8.57 26.59
C VAL A 16 1.88 -7.48 27.03
N LEU A 17 2.57 -6.89 26.07
CA LEU A 17 3.51 -5.80 26.27
C LEU A 17 3.11 -4.64 25.34
N ASP A 18 3.04 -3.45 25.92
CA ASP A 18 2.84 -2.21 25.17
C ASP A 18 4.21 -1.65 24.78
N ILE A 19 4.41 -1.46 23.48
CA ILE A 19 5.65 -0.90 22.91
C ILE A 19 5.26 0.30 22.08
N MET A 20 5.72 1.47 22.48
CA MET A 20 5.43 2.71 21.75
C MET A 20 6.18 2.75 20.41
N PRO A 21 5.70 3.54 19.44
CA PRO A 21 6.43 3.74 18.19
C PRO A 21 7.88 4.14 18.43
N MET A 22 8.80 3.52 17.68
CA MET A 22 10.25 3.71 17.77
C MET A 22 10.91 3.18 19.04
N GLU A 23 10.17 2.52 19.92
CA GLU A 23 10.72 1.84 21.09
C GLU A 23 11.00 0.36 20.80
N THR A 24 11.90 -0.20 21.60
CA THR A 24 12.25 -1.62 21.59
C THR A 24 12.25 -2.15 23.01
N ASP A 25 11.77 -3.38 23.16
CA ASP A 25 11.80 -4.07 24.44
C ASP A 25 12.40 -5.47 24.28
N THR A 26 12.93 -6.01 25.37
CA THR A 26 13.50 -7.37 25.38
C THR A 26 12.67 -8.24 26.30
N ILE A 27 12.24 -9.38 25.79
CA ILE A 27 11.47 -10.36 26.55
C ILE A 27 12.19 -11.71 26.62
N GLU A 28 12.02 -12.39 27.71
CA GLU A 28 12.46 -13.76 27.94
C GLU A 28 11.24 -14.67 28.14
N PHE A 29 11.23 -15.82 27.52
CA PHE A 29 10.19 -16.83 27.75
C PHE A 29 10.77 -18.23 27.78
N ASN A 30 10.11 -19.11 28.55
CA ASN A 30 10.52 -20.49 28.66
C ASN A 30 9.84 -21.32 27.56
N THR A 31 10.62 -22.10 26.85
CA THR A 31 10.16 -22.96 25.74
C THR A 31 9.81 -24.37 26.23
N ASN A 32 8.94 -24.47 27.19
CA ASN A 32 8.56 -25.73 27.85
C ASN A 32 7.21 -26.31 27.40
N ALA A 33 6.60 -25.73 26.39
CA ALA A 33 5.32 -26.17 25.88
C ALA A 33 5.40 -26.39 24.38
N ASP A 34 5.17 -27.62 23.95
CA ASP A 34 5.22 -28.05 22.55
C ASP A 34 4.07 -27.41 21.73
N GLY A 35 4.26 -27.36 20.39
CA GLY A 35 3.27 -26.86 19.47
C GLY A 35 3.70 -25.63 18.71
N ASP A 36 2.74 -25.04 18.02
CA ASP A 36 2.92 -23.78 17.29
C ASP A 36 2.36 -22.63 18.12
N TRP A 37 3.20 -21.64 18.40
CA TRP A 37 2.83 -20.50 19.22
C TRP A 37 2.75 -19.25 18.38
N PHE A 38 1.57 -18.62 18.37
CA PHE A 38 1.32 -17.41 17.61
C PHE A 38 1.73 -16.18 18.42
N PHE A 39 2.80 -15.52 17.98
CA PHE A 39 3.27 -14.26 18.52
C PHE A 39 2.86 -13.14 17.57
N HIS A 40 2.05 -12.19 18.04
CA HIS A 40 1.44 -11.21 17.16
C HIS A 40 1.17 -9.88 17.85
N CYS A 41 1.05 -8.83 17.05
CA CYS A 41 0.53 -7.57 17.50
C CYS A 41 -0.96 -7.71 17.85
N HIS A 42 -1.36 -7.16 18.98
CA HIS A 42 -2.76 -7.24 19.43
C HIS A 42 -3.68 -6.20 18.74
N ILE A 43 -3.12 -5.27 17.99
CA ILE A 43 -3.87 -4.42 17.08
C ILE A 43 -4.19 -5.26 15.83
N LEU A 44 -5.46 -5.63 15.66
CA LEU A 44 -5.90 -6.59 14.64
C LEU A 44 -5.47 -6.18 13.23
N TYR A 45 -5.56 -4.93 12.91
CA TYR A 45 -5.17 -4.37 11.63
C TYR A 45 -3.65 -4.56 11.36
N HIS A 46 -2.79 -4.34 12.36
CA HIS A 46 -1.36 -4.64 12.23
C HIS A 46 -1.07 -6.12 12.11
N MET A 47 -1.76 -6.95 12.91
CA MET A 47 -1.66 -8.40 12.82
C MET A 47 -2.02 -8.91 11.43
N MET A 48 -3.13 -8.43 10.86
CA MET A 48 -3.61 -8.78 9.51
C MET A 48 -2.65 -8.30 8.41
N ALA A 49 -1.97 -7.17 8.64
CA ALA A 49 -0.95 -6.63 7.74
C ALA A 49 0.41 -7.37 7.85
N GLY A 50 0.51 -8.43 8.68
CA GLY A 50 1.70 -9.27 8.77
C GLY A 50 2.57 -9.04 10.01
N MET A 51 2.11 -8.24 10.98
CA MET A 51 2.82 -8.06 12.25
C MET A 51 2.59 -9.25 13.18
N ASN A 52 3.06 -10.40 12.73
CA ASN A 52 2.93 -11.68 13.43
C ASN A 52 4.07 -12.65 13.09
N ARG A 53 4.28 -13.61 13.97
CA ARG A 53 5.20 -14.75 13.78
C ARG A 53 4.64 -15.99 14.45
N VAL A 54 5.05 -17.15 13.95
CA VAL A 54 4.77 -18.43 14.59
C VAL A 54 6.09 -19.02 15.08
N PHE A 55 6.17 -19.31 16.36
CA PHE A 55 7.25 -20.10 16.95
C PHE A 55 6.84 -21.57 16.89
N SER A 56 7.56 -22.36 16.12
CA SER A 56 7.35 -23.81 16.00
C SER A 56 8.50 -24.57 16.64
N TYR A 57 8.18 -25.63 17.34
CA TYR A 57 9.18 -26.55 17.84
C TYR A 57 9.53 -27.60 16.80
N GLU A 58 10.81 -27.95 16.69
CA GLU A 58 11.30 -28.86 15.66
C GLU A 58 10.62 -30.24 15.67
N ASN A 59 10.30 -30.73 16.88
CA ASN A 59 9.70 -32.06 17.09
C ASN A 59 8.20 -32.01 17.42
N SER A 60 7.55 -30.88 17.24
CA SER A 60 6.10 -30.79 17.47
C SER A 60 5.31 -31.58 16.45
N ALA A 61 4.27 -32.24 16.90
CA ALA A 61 3.29 -32.82 16.00
C ALA A 61 2.66 -31.73 15.10
N PRO A 62 2.35 -32.03 13.83
CA PRO A 62 1.68 -31.09 12.96
C PRO A 62 0.37 -30.62 13.57
N ASN A 63 0.06 -29.33 13.46
CA ASN A 63 -1.20 -28.78 13.89
C ASN A 63 -2.36 -29.47 13.12
N PRO A 64 -3.33 -30.10 13.79
CA PRO A 64 -4.44 -30.78 13.11
C PRO A 64 -5.25 -29.88 12.17
N LEU A 65 -5.29 -28.57 12.43
CA LEU A 65 -5.98 -27.58 11.59
C LEU A 65 -5.13 -27.16 10.38
N LEU A 66 -3.81 -27.40 10.42
CA LEU A 66 -2.85 -27.05 9.36
C LEU A 66 -1.87 -28.20 9.15
N PRO A 67 -2.32 -29.37 8.71
CA PRO A 67 -1.49 -30.56 8.61
C PRO A 67 -0.41 -30.44 7.54
N ASN A 68 -0.57 -29.53 6.60
CA ASN A 68 0.38 -29.29 5.51
C ASN A 68 0.88 -27.84 5.51
N LYS A 69 2.01 -27.59 6.15
CA LYS A 69 2.63 -26.25 6.26
C LYS A 69 3.03 -25.67 4.89
N GLU A 70 3.47 -26.49 3.95
CA GLU A 70 3.84 -26.01 2.61
C GLU A 70 2.63 -25.51 1.82
N TRP A 71 1.51 -26.24 1.90
CA TRP A 71 0.27 -25.80 1.28
C TRP A 71 -0.24 -24.49 1.87
N ALA A 72 -0.22 -24.37 3.20
CA ALA A 72 -0.61 -23.16 3.90
C ALA A 72 0.28 -21.97 3.49
N TYR A 73 1.57 -22.17 3.38
CA TYR A 73 2.51 -21.15 2.93
C TYR A 73 2.26 -20.73 1.48
N LYS A 74 2.05 -21.68 0.57
CA LYS A 74 1.71 -21.38 -0.83
C LYS A 74 0.38 -20.63 -0.95
N LYS A 75 -0.61 -20.98 -0.13
CA LYS A 75 -1.89 -20.28 -0.09
C LYS A 75 -1.69 -18.85 0.40
N LEU A 76 -0.94 -18.63 1.48
CA LEU A 76 -0.62 -17.30 1.98
C LEU A 76 0.12 -16.46 0.93
N GLN A 77 1.10 -17.03 0.25
CA GLN A 77 1.81 -16.33 -0.84
C GLN A 77 0.87 -15.94 -1.98
N LYS A 78 -0.05 -16.83 -2.35
CA LYS A 78 -1.04 -16.54 -3.39
C LYS A 78 -1.98 -15.42 -2.99
N GLU A 79 -2.45 -15.42 -1.75
CA GLU A 79 -3.32 -14.36 -1.20
C GLU A 79 -2.58 -13.04 -1.10
N SER A 80 -1.34 -13.04 -0.61
CA SER A 80 -0.50 -11.83 -0.51
C SER A 80 -0.11 -11.23 -1.87
N ASN A 81 -0.07 -12.05 -2.92
CA ASN A 81 0.16 -11.59 -4.29
C ASN A 81 -1.13 -11.32 -5.06
N GLY A 82 -2.27 -11.51 -4.42
CA GLY A 82 -3.58 -11.18 -4.99
C GLY A 82 -3.66 -9.69 -5.37
N ILE A 83 -4.25 -9.39 -6.50
CA ILE A 83 -4.49 -8.02 -6.92
C ILE A 83 -5.77 -7.54 -6.24
N HIS A 84 -5.68 -6.43 -5.53
CA HIS A 84 -6.80 -5.74 -4.92
C HIS A 84 -7.19 -4.56 -5.78
N PHE A 85 -8.50 -4.37 -5.99
CA PHE A 85 -9.05 -3.29 -6.79
C PHE A 85 -9.79 -2.31 -5.89
N MET A 86 -9.63 -1.04 -6.18
CA MET A 86 -10.42 0.04 -5.63
C MET A 86 -10.80 0.97 -6.76
N ALA A 87 -12.04 1.44 -6.75
CA ALA A 87 -12.49 2.49 -7.65
C ALA A 87 -13.44 3.43 -6.91
N GLU A 88 -13.31 4.71 -7.19
CA GLU A 88 -14.13 5.78 -6.67
C GLU A 88 -14.48 6.70 -7.81
N ASN A 89 -15.71 7.17 -7.86
CA ASN A 89 -16.16 8.05 -8.93
C ASN A 89 -17.23 9.02 -8.43
N ASP A 90 -16.96 10.29 -8.59
CA ASP A 90 -17.85 11.38 -8.21
C ASP A 90 -18.53 11.97 -9.45
N PHE A 91 -19.84 12.03 -9.42
CA PHE A 91 -20.65 12.62 -10.48
C PHE A 91 -21.19 13.97 -10.03
N ALA A 92 -20.83 15.01 -10.76
CA ALA A 92 -21.35 16.34 -10.59
C ALA A 92 -22.17 16.76 -11.82
N THR A 93 -22.91 17.83 -11.73
CA THR A 93 -23.71 18.37 -12.83
C THR A 93 -22.89 18.94 -13.99
N ASN A 94 -21.63 19.28 -13.72
CA ASN A 94 -20.70 19.92 -14.67
C ASN A 94 -19.48 19.04 -15.03
N GLY A 95 -19.36 17.89 -14.39
CA GLY A 95 -18.21 17.02 -14.62
C GLY A 95 -18.30 15.71 -13.86
N ASN A 96 -17.25 14.93 -14.01
CA ASN A 96 -17.04 13.65 -13.36
C ASN A 96 -15.57 13.51 -12.98
N ASP A 97 -15.30 13.21 -11.74
CA ASP A 97 -13.97 12.94 -11.23
C ASP A 97 -13.91 11.51 -10.71
N GLY A 98 -12.84 10.82 -10.96
CA GLY A 98 -12.72 9.47 -10.44
C GLY A 98 -11.29 8.98 -10.40
N LYS A 99 -11.11 7.90 -9.69
CA LYS A 99 -9.86 7.14 -9.64
C LYS A 99 -10.13 5.66 -9.61
N ALA A 100 -9.22 4.90 -10.16
CA ALA A 100 -9.19 3.46 -10.06
C ALA A 100 -7.77 2.98 -9.77
N MET A 101 -7.66 2.00 -8.91
CA MET A 101 -6.40 1.44 -8.49
C MET A 101 -6.47 -0.09 -8.51
N ALA A 102 -5.40 -0.71 -8.96
CA ALA A 102 -5.18 -2.14 -8.89
C ALA A 102 -3.78 -2.39 -8.33
N GLN A 103 -3.68 -3.03 -7.18
CA GLN A 103 -2.38 -3.21 -6.53
C GLN A 103 -2.22 -4.57 -5.86
N ASN A 104 -0.99 -4.98 -5.73
CA ASN A 104 -0.56 -6.07 -4.87
C ASN A 104 0.70 -5.66 -4.08
N ALA A 105 1.33 -6.62 -3.39
CA ALA A 105 2.53 -6.36 -2.60
C ALA A 105 3.73 -5.80 -3.40
N ARG A 106 3.71 -5.84 -4.73
CA ARG A 106 4.85 -5.43 -5.58
C ARG A 106 4.51 -4.44 -6.66
N TRP A 107 3.29 -4.46 -7.17
CA TRP A 107 2.85 -3.65 -8.27
C TRP A 107 1.68 -2.78 -7.87
N ALA A 108 1.69 -1.55 -8.33
CA ALA A 108 0.58 -0.63 -8.24
C ALA A 108 0.27 -0.07 -9.63
N PHE A 109 -0.99 -0.16 -10.02
CA PHE A 109 -1.56 0.55 -11.15
C PHE A 109 -2.56 1.54 -10.61
N GLU A 110 -2.47 2.78 -11.02
CA GLU A 110 -3.36 3.85 -10.61
C GLU A 110 -3.74 4.69 -11.82
N THR A 111 -4.99 5.04 -11.92
CA THR A 111 -5.48 5.97 -12.91
C THR A 111 -6.49 6.91 -12.27
N GLU A 112 -6.29 8.19 -12.52
CA GLU A 112 -7.19 9.25 -12.10
C GLU A 112 -7.71 9.97 -13.34
N TRP A 113 -8.93 10.42 -13.30
CA TRP A 113 -9.53 11.19 -14.37
C TRP A 113 -10.42 12.30 -13.85
N ARG A 114 -10.44 13.36 -14.60
CA ARG A 114 -11.34 14.49 -14.43
C ARG A 114 -11.93 14.83 -15.78
N LEU A 115 -13.26 14.71 -15.90
CA LEU A 115 -14.01 14.91 -17.13
C LEU A 115 -14.98 16.07 -16.97
N GLY A 116 -14.73 17.18 -17.66
CA GLY A 116 -15.69 18.26 -17.75
C GLY A 116 -16.73 18.00 -18.84
N TYR A 117 -18.02 18.20 -18.54
CA TYR A 117 -19.09 18.01 -19.54
C TYR A 117 -19.19 19.17 -20.53
N HIS A 118 -18.42 20.23 -20.32
CA HIS A 118 -18.33 21.37 -21.20
C HIS A 118 -16.89 21.57 -21.68
N ASP A 119 -16.74 22.00 -22.92
CA ASP A 119 -15.44 22.21 -23.56
C ASP A 119 -14.46 23.10 -22.75
N GLY A 120 -14.98 24.07 -22.02
CA GLY A 120 -14.17 24.97 -21.18
C GLY A 120 -13.58 24.31 -19.93
N HIS A 121 -14.17 23.23 -19.44
CA HIS A 121 -13.65 22.48 -18.30
C HIS A 121 -12.60 21.44 -18.73
N GLY A 122 -12.73 20.94 -19.97
CA GLY A 122 -11.78 20.00 -20.54
C GLY A 122 -11.82 18.61 -19.87
N TYR A 123 -10.77 17.89 -20.05
CA TYR A 123 -10.53 16.63 -19.35
C TYR A 123 -9.04 16.41 -19.07
N GLU A 124 -8.78 15.68 -18.04
CA GLU A 124 -7.46 15.31 -17.57
C GLU A 124 -7.48 13.85 -17.16
N SER A 125 -6.44 13.12 -17.49
CA SER A 125 -6.26 11.78 -16.98
C SER A 125 -4.78 11.54 -16.71
N GLU A 126 -4.50 10.94 -15.56
CA GLU A 126 -3.19 10.53 -15.12
C GLU A 126 -3.20 9.03 -14.88
N THR A 127 -2.25 8.33 -15.45
CA THR A 127 -2.17 6.87 -15.30
C THR A 127 -0.74 6.48 -14.98
N HIS A 128 -0.56 5.77 -13.88
CA HIS A 128 0.73 5.36 -13.38
C HIS A 128 0.79 3.84 -13.18
N VAL A 129 1.94 3.26 -13.52
CA VAL A 129 2.28 1.88 -13.18
C VAL A 129 3.57 1.92 -12.38
N GLY A 130 3.49 1.50 -11.15
CA GLY A 130 4.60 1.50 -10.21
C GLY A 130 5.01 0.09 -9.75
N ARG A 131 6.26 -0.03 -9.35
CA ARG A 131 6.79 -1.24 -8.74
C ARG A 131 7.62 -0.90 -7.53
N TYR A 132 7.29 -1.56 -6.41
CA TYR A 132 8.13 -1.53 -5.21
C TYR A 132 9.40 -2.34 -5.44
N ILE A 133 10.54 -1.69 -5.33
CA ILE A 133 11.86 -2.29 -5.61
C ILE A 133 12.54 -2.81 -4.34
N ASP A 134 12.16 -2.31 -3.19
CA ASP A 134 12.65 -2.76 -1.89
C ASP A 134 11.71 -3.80 -1.24
N LYS A 135 12.23 -4.51 -0.23
CA LYS A 135 11.47 -5.52 0.52
C LYS A 135 10.41 -4.92 1.43
N ASN A 136 10.64 -3.72 1.92
CA ASN A 136 9.79 -3.06 2.90
C ASN A 136 8.68 -2.23 2.27
N GLN A 137 8.63 -2.15 0.93
CA GLN A 137 7.65 -1.38 0.17
C GLN A 137 7.70 0.14 0.47
N TRP A 138 8.88 0.66 0.69
CA TRP A 138 9.10 2.08 0.94
C TRP A 138 9.47 2.83 -0.34
N LEU A 139 10.13 2.14 -1.26
CA LEU A 139 10.63 2.73 -2.48
C LEU A 139 9.91 2.14 -3.69
N MET A 140 9.10 2.96 -4.35
CA MET A 140 8.40 2.62 -5.58
C MET A 140 8.94 3.44 -6.74
N THR A 141 9.29 2.77 -7.82
CA THR A 141 9.55 3.42 -9.11
C THR A 141 8.31 3.32 -9.97
N PHE A 142 7.98 4.36 -10.71
CA PHE A 142 6.82 4.35 -11.60
C PHE A 142 7.11 4.96 -12.97
N ILE A 143 6.32 4.52 -13.93
CA ILE A 143 6.15 5.15 -15.23
C ILE A 143 4.70 5.57 -15.35
N GLY A 144 4.47 6.75 -15.87
CA GLY A 144 3.14 7.32 -16.03
C GLY A 144 2.92 7.93 -17.38
N PHE A 145 1.67 8.08 -17.71
CA PHE A 145 1.20 8.81 -18.88
C PHE A 145 0.07 9.73 -18.45
N ASP A 146 0.28 11.02 -18.66
CA ASP A 146 -0.66 12.06 -18.29
C ASP A 146 -1.17 12.72 -19.56
N TRP A 147 -2.47 12.90 -19.64
CA TRP A 147 -3.11 13.54 -20.77
C TRP A 147 -4.09 14.60 -20.31
N ARG A 148 -3.91 15.80 -20.84
CA ARG A 148 -4.75 16.95 -20.54
C ARG A 148 -5.25 17.59 -21.81
N TYR A 149 -6.54 17.89 -21.83
CA TYR A 149 -7.17 18.63 -22.90
C TYR A 149 -8.12 19.67 -22.36
N ARG A 150 -7.97 20.92 -22.83
CA ARG A 150 -8.87 22.02 -22.51
C ARG A 150 -8.98 22.96 -23.72
N LYS A 151 -10.20 23.45 -24.01
CA LYS A 151 -10.39 24.58 -24.91
C LYS A 151 -10.41 25.87 -24.10
N PHE A 152 -9.65 26.85 -24.53
CA PHE A 152 -9.65 28.19 -23.93
C PHE A 152 -10.84 29.01 -24.47
N GLY A 153 -11.49 29.79 -23.58
CA GLY A 153 -12.40 30.86 -24.00
C GLY A 153 -11.65 31.95 -24.78
N MET A 154 -12.37 32.74 -25.55
CA MET A 154 -11.75 33.82 -26.34
C MET A 154 -10.97 34.82 -25.46
N ASP A 155 -11.40 34.99 -24.21
CA ASP A 155 -10.80 35.92 -23.25
C ASP A 155 -9.52 35.32 -22.58
N GLU A 156 -9.30 34.03 -22.70
CA GLU A 156 -8.16 33.34 -22.10
C GLU A 156 -7.02 33.02 -23.10
N VAL A 157 -7.16 33.49 -24.37
CA VAL A 157 -6.19 33.16 -25.40
C VAL A 157 -4.89 33.95 -25.16
N GLU A 158 -3.93 33.28 -24.58
CA GLU A 158 -2.57 33.81 -24.45
C GLU A 158 -1.75 33.62 -25.74
N LYS A 159 -0.94 34.60 -26.08
CA LYS A 159 0.07 34.48 -27.12
C LYS A 159 1.34 33.87 -26.54
N ASN A 160 1.83 32.83 -27.18
CA ASN A 160 3.13 32.29 -26.81
C ASN A 160 4.28 33.32 -27.14
N VAL A 161 5.50 32.99 -26.74
CA VAL A 161 6.69 33.83 -26.96
C VAL A 161 6.91 34.19 -28.45
N PHE A 162 6.35 33.43 -29.37
CA PHE A 162 6.41 33.61 -30.82
C PHE A 162 5.19 34.32 -31.40
N GLY A 163 4.28 34.82 -30.55
CA GLY A 163 3.09 35.57 -30.98
C GLY A 163 1.94 34.69 -31.51
N GLN A 164 2.02 33.37 -31.39
CA GLN A 164 0.98 32.46 -31.82
C GLN A 164 -0.10 32.31 -30.74
N SER A 165 -1.36 32.39 -31.13
CA SER A 165 -2.49 32.21 -30.23
C SER A 165 -2.80 30.72 -30.07
N ASN A 166 -2.90 30.28 -28.85
CA ASN A 166 -3.25 28.89 -28.50
C ASN A 166 -4.72 28.84 -28.05
N THR A 167 -5.58 28.25 -28.86
CA THR A 167 -7.03 28.14 -28.58
C THR A 167 -7.39 26.87 -27.82
N LYS A 168 -6.44 25.98 -27.62
CA LYS A 168 -6.63 24.71 -26.92
C LYS A 168 -5.32 24.24 -26.31
N ASP A 169 -5.42 23.69 -25.12
CA ASP A 169 -4.33 22.98 -24.47
C ASP A 169 -4.55 21.47 -24.67
N ASN A 170 -3.66 20.85 -25.43
CA ASN A 170 -3.66 19.42 -25.65
C ASN A 170 -2.24 18.92 -25.40
N ARG A 171 -2.05 18.33 -24.23
CA ARG A 171 -0.73 17.87 -23.79
C ARG A 171 -0.81 16.40 -23.41
N SER A 172 0.17 15.67 -23.90
CA SER A 172 0.47 14.33 -23.43
C SER A 172 1.89 14.31 -22.88
N VAL A 173 2.06 13.77 -21.71
CA VAL A 173 3.33 13.73 -20.99
C VAL A 173 3.60 12.30 -20.54
N LEU A 174 4.82 11.84 -20.79
CA LEU A 174 5.35 10.64 -20.18
C LEU A 174 6.07 11.03 -18.89
N SER A 175 5.67 10.46 -17.77
CA SER A 175 6.27 10.72 -16.47
C SER A 175 7.07 9.51 -15.98
N LEU A 176 8.20 9.79 -15.35
CA LEU A 176 9.02 8.78 -14.65
C LEU A 176 9.32 9.34 -13.28
N GLY A 177 9.12 8.53 -12.27
CA GLY A 177 9.34 9.00 -10.91
C GLY A 177 9.65 7.92 -9.91
N VAL A 178 9.90 8.40 -8.71
CA VAL A 178 10.19 7.59 -7.54
C VAL A 178 9.36 8.13 -6.38
N ASN A 179 8.64 7.26 -5.71
CA ASN A 179 7.93 7.55 -4.46
C ASN A 179 8.67 6.87 -3.30
N TYR A 180 8.86 7.65 -2.22
CA TYR A 180 9.51 7.20 -0.98
C TYR A 180 8.68 7.62 0.23
#